data_2eb1255c1b3c5cea734f344c5fbd9af2
#
_entry.id   2eb1255c1b3c5cea734f344c5fbd9af2
#
_cell.length_a   1.000
_cell.length_b   1.000
_cell.length_c   1.000
_cell.angle_alpha   90.00
_cell.angle_beta   90.00
_cell.angle_gamma   90.00
#
_symmetry.space_group_name_H-M   'P 1'
#
loop_
_entity.id
_entity.type
_entity.pdbx_description
1 polymer ?
#
loop_
_entity_poly.entity_id
_entity_poly.type
_entity_poly.pdbx_seq_one_letter_code
_entity_poly.pdbx_strand_id
1 'polypeptide(L)'
;RSTLSSSSAASDVYKRQPRYSFMNADEYKAHLLEIRAKQKDMIKNKTAVSGNMNWTVNGNASKGKKMVSDMQKLLLRAFNSECDDVIEHVKYSNIDASEKRITASRDAISKLGTIMEVSIQPKYYRLKIEELHLAFEYAQKKQQEKEEQKEVRARMREEAKLAKEIEEERKKLEKEQQHYQNALQRINAQLEAASDADRAAIEEKKAELVAQLDKIDKEFADVDYREANQRAGYVYVISNIGAFGENVYKIGMTRRLDPQDRVDELGDASVPFNFDVHAMIFSNDAPKLEAALHNAFADRKLNFVNQRREFFNVSLDEIKQVIKDNYDKSVEFVELAPAEQYRESLKLKEQMKKKCIK
;
A
#
# COMPACT_ATOMS: atom_id res chain seq x y z
N ARG A 1 -22.72 11.37 29.25
CA ARG A 1 -21.54 12.26 29.20
C ARG A 1 -20.29 11.39 29.14
N SER A 2 -19.50 11.56 28.13
CA SER A 2 -18.12 11.06 27.85
C SER A 2 -18.02 10.01 26.76
N THR A 3 -18.17 10.43 25.49
CA THR A 3 -17.72 9.68 24.32
C THR A 3 -17.20 10.63 23.23
N LEU A 4 -16.23 11.50 23.58
CA LEU A 4 -15.62 12.45 22.65
C LEU A 4 -14.09 12.57 22.85
N SER A 5 -13.38 11.45 23.09
CA SER A 5 -11.92 11.53 23.31
C SER A 5 -11.05 10.59 22.47
N SER A 6 -11.62 9.70 21.66
CA SER A 6 -10.80 8.73 20.91
C SER A 6 -10.48 9.14 19.46
N SER A 7 -11.22 10.08 18.87
CA SER A 7 -10.98 10.48 17.48
C SER A 7 -9.87 11.54 17.31
N SER A 8 -9.60 12.36 18.35
CA SER A 8 -8.55 13.39 18.27
C SER A 8 -7.13 12.80 18.36
N ALA A 9 -6.94 11.76 19.17
CA ALA A 9 -5.64 11.15 19.36
C ALA A 9 -5.11 10.43 18.10
N ALA A 10 -5.99 9.82 17.30
CA ALA A 10 -5.60 9.17 16.05
C ALA A 10 -5.23 10.20 14.96
N SER A 11 -5.89 11.37 14.96
CA SER A 11 -5.60 12.47 14.03
C SER A 11 -4.27 13.16 14.31
N ASP A 12 -3.87 13.27 15.59
CA ASP A 12 -2.65 13.97 16.01
C ASP A 12 -1.38 13.16 15.73
N VAL A 13 -1.46 11.83 15.74
CA VAL A 13 -0.32 10.96 15.39
C VAL A 13 0.08 11.10 13.92
N TYR A 14 -0.85 11.48 13.04
CA TYR A 14 -0.62 11.60 11.60
C TYR A 14 -0.03 12.95 11.15
N LYS A 15 -0.03 13.97 12.01
CA LYS A 15 0.34 15.35 11.65
C LYS A 15 1.65 15.84 12.27
N ARG A 16 2.50 14.94 12.80
CA ARG A 16 3.83 15.39 13.24
C ARG A 16 4.67 15.73 12.01
N GLN A 17 4.87 17.02 11.79
CA GLN A 17 5.86 17.47 10.81
C GLN A 17 7.22 16.88 11.18
N PRO A 18 7.97 16.33 10.22
CA PRO A 18 9.33 15.85 10.47
C PRO A 18 10.18 16.99 11.04
N ARG A 19 11.01 16.69 12.05
CA ARG A 19 11.98 17.65 12.60
C ARG A 19 13.06 17.99 11.59
N TYR A 20 13.35 17.07 10.67
CA TYR A 20 14.33 17.19 9.61
C TYR A 20 13.64 17.01 8.26
N SER A 21 14.08 17.80 7.26
CA SER A 21 13.49 17.79 5.91
C SER A 21 14.47 17.26 4.88
N PHE A 22 15.09 16.13 5.14
CA PHE A 22 16.05 15.53 4.20
C PHE A 22 15.31 14.85 3.03
N MET A 23 15.95 14.88 1.86
CA MET A 23 15.32 14.42 0.62
C MET A 23 15.19 12.91 0.55
N ASN A 24 16.17 12.16 1.05
CA ASN A 24 16.26 10.71 0.93
C ASN A 24 16.78 10.03 2.20
N ALA A 25 16.65 8.70 2.26
CA ALA A 25 17.11 7.91 3.40
C ALA A 25 18.63 7.97 3.61
N ASP A 26 19.42 8.16 2.57
CA ASP A 26 20.87 8.21 2.67
C ASP A 26 21.36 9.48 3.40
N GLU A 27 20.70 10.61 3.22
CA GLU A 27 20.97 11.85 3.96
C GLU A 27 20.70 11.67 5.47
N TYR A 28 19.57 11.05 5.84
CA TYR A 28 19.29 10.70 7.24
C TYR A 28 20.37 9.80 7.84
N LYS A 29 20.83 8.82 7.06
CA LYS A 29 21.92 7.92 7.48
C LYS A 29 23.24 8.65 7.69
N ALA A 30 23.57 9.60 6.83
CA ALA A 30 24.77 10.42 6.97
C ALA A 30 24.74 11.24 8.28
N HIS A 31 23.63 11.92 8.56
CA HIS A 31 23.44 12.68 9.80
C HIS A 31 23.45 11.80 11.05
N LEU A 32 22.88 10.58 11.00
CA LEU A 32 23.00 9.61 12.08
C LEU A 32 24.46 9.26 12.38
N LEU A 33 25.29 9.09 11.36
CA LEU A 33 26.72 8.83 11.54
C LEU A 33 27.44 10.02 12.16
N GLU A 34 27.11 11.25 11.80
CA GLU A 34 27.66 12.47 12.41
C GLU A 34 27.32 12.57 13.90
N ILE A 35 26.05 12.34 14.28
CA ILE A 35 25.63 12.37 15.68
C ILE A 35 26.36 11.28 16.48
N ARG A 36 26.48 10.08 15.94
CA ARG A 36 27.21 8.98 16.56
C ARG A 36 28.70 9.28 16.70
N ALA A 37 29.29 9.98 15.73
CA ALA A 37 30.67 10.46 15.83
C ALA A 37 30.83 11.46 16.99
N LYS A 38 29.95 12.47 17.10
CA LYS A 38 29.94 13.44 18.22
C LYS A 38 29.78 12.74 19.57
N GLN A 39 28.95 11.71 19.69
CA GLN A 39 28.81 10.92 20.91
C GLN A 39 30.10 10.18 21.25
N LYS A 40 30.77 9.53 20.28
CA LYS A 40 32.05 8.86 20.47
C LYS A 40 33.14 9.81 20.93
N ASP A 41 33.20 11.01 20.37
CA ASP A 41 34.14 12.04 20.78
C ASP A 41 33.89 12.49 22.22
N MET A 42 32.65 12.66 22.64
CA MET A 42 32.31 12.99 24.02
C MET A 42 32.73 11.87 25.00
N ILE A 43 32.55 10.60 24.60
CA ILE A 43 32.98 9.44 25.40
C ILE A 43 34.51 9.41 25.51
N LYS A 44 35.22 9.57 24.39
CA LYS A 44 36.70 9.58 24.33
C LYS A 44 37.29 10.69 25.18
N ASN A 45 36.69 11.87 25.11
CA ASN A 45 37.14 13.06 25.86
C ASN A 45 36.60 13.09 27.30
N LYS A 46 35.89 12.04 27.76
CA LYS A 46 35.29 11.94 29.10
C LYS A 46 34.35 13.08 29.45
N THR A 47 33.66 13.66 28.45
CA THR A 47 32.70 14.76 28.60
C THR A 47 31.27 14.31 28.56
N ALA A 48 31.00 13.00 28.36
CA ALA A 48 29.64 12.43 28.32
C ALA A 48 29.01 12.31 29.71
N VAL A 49 29.84 12.15 30.76
CA VAL A 49 29.43 11.95 32.16
C VAL A 49 30.27 12.84 33.06
N SER A 50 29.67 13.49 34.04
CA SER A 50 30.39 14.19 35.13
C SER A 50 30.55 13.27 36.34
N GLY A 51 31.38 13.70 37.30
CA GLY A 51 31.53 13.04 38.58
C GLY A 51 32.52 13.82 39.47
N ASN A 52 32.37 13.69 40.77
CA ASN A 52 33.20 14.38 41.74
C ASN A 52 34.57 13.69 41.89
N MET A 53 35.60 14.22 41.24
CA MET A 53 36.96 13.69 41.27
C MET A 53 37.70 13.96 42.61
N ASN A 54 37.10 14.71 43.53
CA ASN A 54 37.68 14.94 44.87
C ASN A 54 37.26 13.86 45.89
N TRP A 55 36.58 12.81 45.44
CA TRP A 55 36.17 11.68 46.28
C TRP A 55 37.36 10.91 46.80
N THR A 56 37.34 10.55 48.07
CA THR A 56 38.38 9.76 48.72
C THR A 56 37.82 8.47 49.33
N VAL A 57 38.60 7.41 49.32
CA VAL A 57 38.25 6.13 49.95
C VAL A 57 39.28 5.83 51.02
N ASN A 58 38.87 5.81 52.30
CA ASN A 58 39.74 5.64 53.46
C ASN A 58 40.93 6.61 53.45
N GLY A 59 40.70 7.87 53.09
CA GLY A 59 41.75 8.89 53.00
C GLY A 59 42.60 8.81 51.73
N ASN A 60 42.37 7.83 50.85
CA ASN A 60 43.15 7.65 49.63
C ASN A 60 42.46 8.29 48.44
N ALA A 61 42.98 9.40 47.95
CA ALA A 61 42.42 10.15 46.80
C ALA A 61 42.53 9.39 45.46
N SER A 62 43.61 8.59 45.27
CA SER A 62 43.79 7.82 44.04
C SER A 62 42.73 6.72 43.89
N LYS A 63 42.43 6.01 45.00
CA LYS A 63 41.36 5.02 45.04
C LYS A 63 39.99 5.66 44.82
N GLY A 64 39.76 6.85 45.39
CA GLY A 64 38.50 7.62 45.18
C GLY A 64 38.31 8.00 43.73
N LYS A 65 39.29 8.60 43.08
CA LYS A 65 39.24 8.94 41.65
C LYS A 65 38.96 7.74 40.75
N LYS A 66 39.64 6.60 41.05
CA LYS A 66 39.40 5.37 40.28
C LYS A 66 37.95 4.89 40.43
N MET A 67 37.42 4.89 41.65
CA MET A 67 36.04 4.47 41.93
C MET A 67 35.01 5.34 41.21
N VAL A 68 35.17 6.68 41.21
CA VAL A 68 34.31 7.60 40.45
C VAL A 68 34.44 7.34 38.96
N SER A 69 35.64 7.14 38.43
CA SER A 69 35.85 6.84 37.00
C SER A 69 35.22 5.51 36.57
N ASP A 70 35.27 4.49 37.41
CA ASP A 70 34.66 3.19 37.12
C ASP A 70 33.10 3.28 37.20
N MET A 71 32.60 4.06 38.15
CA MET A 71 31.15 4.37 38.22
C MET A 71 30.68 5.15 36.99
N GLN A 72 31.40 6.16 36.52
CA GLN A 72 31.10 6.89 35.29
C GLN A 72 31.00 5.95 34.08
N LYS A 73 31.93 5.02 33.92
CA LYS A 73 31.95 4.04 32.84
C LYS A 73 30.74 3.10 32.94
N LEU A 74 30.43 2.59 34.14
CA LEU A 74 29.33 1.68 34.40
C LEU A 74 27.99 2.33 34.07
N LEU A 75 27.75 3.52 34.60
CA LEU A 75 26.50 4.26 34.40
C LEU A 75 26.33 4.70 32.94
N LEU A 76 27.40 5.13 32.27
CA LEU A 76 27.37 5.47 30.86
C LEU A 76 27.04 4.24 29.99
N ARG A 77 27.63 3.09 30.31
CA ARG A 77 27.37 1.82 29.60
C ARG A 77 25.90 1.42 29.75
N ALA A 78 25.39 1.48 30.98
CA ALA A 78 23.99 1.18 31.24
C ALA A 78 23.04 2.11 30.45
N PHE A 79 23.33 3.42 30.48
CA PHE A 79 22.54 4.40 29.72
C PHE A 79 22.57 4.14 28.21
N ASN A 80 23.75 3.89 27.65
CA ASN A 80 23.88 3.63 26.22
C ASN A 80 23.15 2.35 25.80
N SER A 81 23.25 1.28 26.60
CA SER A 81 22.55 0.02 26.33
C SER A 81 21.04 0.22 26.25
N GLU A 82 20.46 0.99 27.18
CA GLU A 82 19.03 1.34 27.16
C GLU A 82 18.68 2.23 25.95
N CYS A 83 19.51 3.22 25.64
CA CYS A 83 19.28 4.09 24.49
C CYS A 83 19.37 3.32 23.18
N ASP A 84 20.37 2.46 23.02
CA ASP A 84 20.61 1.71 21.79
C ASP A 84 19.45 0.73 21.52
N ASP A 85 18.94 0.03 22.56
CA ASP A 85 17.75 -0.83 22.46
C ASP A 85 16.51 -0.03 22.02
N VAL A 86 16.28 1.13 22.62
CA VAL A 86 15.14 1.99 22.27
C VAL A 86 15.24 2.52 20.85
N ILE A 87 16.43 2.95 20.43
CA ILE A 87 16.67 3.53 19.09
C ILE A 87 16.54 2.45 18.01
N GLU A 88 17.03 1.23 18.27
CA GLU A 88 16.92 0.12 17.31
C GLU A 88 15.46 -0.30 17.06
N HIS A 89 14.61 -0.22 18.09
CA HIS A 89 13.21 -0.66 18.03
C HIS A 89 12.21 0.49 17.82
N VAL A 90 12.65 1.70 17.50
CA VAL A 90 11.76 2.84 17.28
C VAL A 90 10.90 2.65 16.03
N LYS A 91 9.57 2.93 16.18
CA LYS A 91 8.56 2.86 15.13
C LYS A 91 7.66 4.09 15.20
N TYR A 92 6.86 4.31 14.15
CA TYR A 92 5.91 5.43 14.09
C TYR A 92 4.93 5.49 15.29
N SER A 93 4.61 4.35 15.87
CA SER A 93 3.62 4.25 16.96
C SER A 93 4.21 4.43 18.37
N ASN A 94 5.56 4.41 18.53
CA ASN A 94 6.17 4.36 19.85
C ASN A 94 7.19 5.48 20.16
N ILE A 95 7.34 6.47 19.29
CA ILE A 95 8.37 7.53 19.45
C ILE A 95 8.27 8.27 20.79
N ASP A 96 7.05 8.62 21.23
CA ASP A 96 6.85 9.31 22.52
C ASP A 96 7.19 8.42 23.72
N ALA A 97 6.81 7.15 23.64
CA ALA A 97 7.15 6.17 24.66
C ALA A 97 8.67 5.94 24.69
N SER A 98 9.31 5.92 23.52
CA SER A 98 10.77 5.80 23.36
C SER A 98 11.51 6.99 23.97
N GLU A 99 11.08 8.22 23.69
CA GLU A 99 11.65 9.42 24.30
C GLU A 99 11.49 9.45 25.82
N LYS A 100 10.31 9.09 26.33
CA LYS A 100 10.06 8.97 27.76
C LYS A 100 10.94 7.89 28.41
N ARG A 101 11.17 6.75 27.75
CA ARG A 101 12.01 5.67 28.25
C ARG A 101 13.47 6.12 28.37
N ILE A 102 14.02 6.82 27.38
CA ILE A 102 15.39 7.39 27.45
C ILE A 102 15.50 8.42 28.57
N THR A 103 14.47 9.27 28.74
CA THR A 103 14.45 10.26 29.82
C THR A 103 14.42 9.59 31.19
N ALA A 104 13.55 8.61 31.39
CA ALA A 104 13.46 7.85 32.64
C ALA A 104 14.75 7.10 32.96
N SER A 105 15.42 6.53 31.97
CA SER A 105 16.73 5.89 32.14
C SER A 105 17.82 6.88 32.61
N ARG A 106 17.87 8.08 31.99
CA ARG A 106 18.77 9.14 32.45
C ARG A 106 18.52 9.51 33.93
N ASP A 107 17.28 9.69 34.30
CA ASP A 107 16.90 10.10 35.66
C ASP A 107 17.19 9.00 36.69
N ALA A 108 16.94 7.73 36.34
CA ALA A 108 17.30 6.59 37.19
C ALA A 108 18.82 6.48 37.40
N ILE A 109 19.59 6.65 36.34
CA ILE A 109 21.07 6.64 36.41
C ILE A 109 21.60 7.80 37.24
N SER A 110 21.04 8.99 37.08
CA SER A 110 21.42 10.16 37.91
C SER A 110 21.14 9.91 39.38
N LYS A 111 20.06 9.23 39.76
CA LYS A 111 19.77 8.84 41.15
C LYS A 111 20.81 7.87 41.69
N LEU A 112 21.26 6.87 40.91
CA LEU A 112 22.27 5.91 41.31
C LEU A 112 23.66 6.57 41.47
N GLY A 113 23.94 7.61 40.70
CA GLY A 113 25.19 8.36 40.74
C GLY A 113 25.28 9.44 41.83
N THR A 114 24.19 9.72 42.57
CA THR A 114 24.09 10.88 43.49
C THR A 114 25.20 10.98 44.48
N ILE A 115 25.61 9.88 45.12
CA ILE A 115 26.66 9.87 46.17
C ILE A 115 28.01 10.38 45.63
N MET A 116 28.34 10.03 44.39
CA MET A 116 29.62 10.43 43.75
C MET A 116 29.43 11.59 42.76
N GLU A 117 28.25 12.21 42.79
CA GLU A 117 27.83 13.27 41.84
C GLU A 117 28.02 12.88 40.36
N VAL A 118 27.86 11.58 40.07
CA VAL A 118 27.96 11.08 38.71
C VAL A 118 26.63 11.25 37.99
N SER A 119 26.65 11.98 36.88
CA SER A 119 25.45 12.21 36.07
C SER A 119 25.77 12.29 34.57
N ILE A 120 24.80 11.86 33.77
CA ILE A 120 24.86 12.00 32.30
C ILE A 120 24.77 13.48 31.92
N GLN A 121 25.72 13.96 31.14
CA GLN A 121 25.77 15.36 30.73
C GLN A 121 24.58 15.73 29.82
N PRO A 122 23.98 16.91 30.04
CA PRO A 122 22.83 17.36 29.25
C PRO A 122 23.09 17.40 27.73
N LYS A 123 24.32 17.71 27.34
CA LYS A 123 24.75 17.72 25.93
C LYS A 123 24.74 16.31 25.34
N TYR A 124 25.23 15.31 26.09
CA TYR A 124 25.23 13.91 25.64
C TYR A 124 23.82 13.34 25.56
N TYR A 125 22.98 13.62 26.57
CA TYR A 125 21.59 13.26 26.55
C TYR A 125 20.82 13.84 25.31
N ARG A 126 21.04 15.12 24.99
CA ARG A 126 20.45 15.73 23.80
C ARG A 126 20.87 15.03 22.52
N LEU A 127 22.13 14.61 22.37
CA LEU A 127 22.60 13.84 21.23
C LEU A 127 21.91 12.48 21.12
N LYS A 128 21.57 11.83 22.25
CA LYS A 128 20.80 10.57 22.23
C LYS A 128 19.34 10.78 21.80
N ILE A 129 18.71 11.86 22.23
CA ILE A 129 17.34 12.23 21.79
C ILE A 129 17.36 12.61 20.30
N GLU A 130 18.38 13.33 19.84
CA GLU A 130 18.53 13.68 18.42
C GLU A 130 18.75 12.42 17.57
N GLU A 131 19.55 11.47 18.01
CA GLU A 131 19.73 10.17 17.36
C GLU A 131 18.41 9.39 17.27
N LEU A 132 17.60 9.39 18.34
CA LEU A 132 16.28 8.74 18.35
C LEU A 132 15.37 9.32 17.26
N HIS A 133 15.26 10.65 17.17
CA HIS A 133 14.40 11.29 16.16
C HIS A 133 14.92 11.07 14.73
N LEU A 134 16.23 11.16 14.52
CA LEU A 134 16.82 10.85 13.21
C LEU A 134 16.62 9.39 12.81
N ALA A 135 16.75 8.44 13.74
CA ALA A 135 16.53 7.03 13.48
C ALA A 135 15.04 6.75 13.13
N PHE A 136 14.12 7.41 13.83
CA PHE A 136 12.70 7.35 13.55
C PHE A 136 12.37 7.86 12.15
N GLU A 137 12.82 9.06 11.78
CA GLU A 137 12.54 9.65 10.46
C GLU A 137 13.25 8.88 9.34
N TYR A 138 14.47 8.36 9.58
CA TYR A 138 15.14 7.46 8.67
C TYR A 138 14.31 6.19 8.37
N ALA A 139 13.76 5.56 9.42
CA ALA A 139 12.95 4.37 9.26
C ALA A 139 11.67 4.65 8.45
N GLN A 140 11.03 5.80 8.71
CA GLN A 140 9.86 6.26 7.94
C GLN A 140 10.20 6.49 6.47
N LYS A 141 11.27 7.24 6.19
CA LYS A 141 11.70 7.57 4.83
C LYS A 141 12.05 6.31 4.05
N LYS A 142 12.82 5.41 4.66
CA LYS A 142 13.18 4.12 4.06
C LYS A 142 11.96 3.25 3.75
N GLN A 143 10.95 3.25 4.64
CA GLN A 143 9.71 2.54 4.39
C GLN A 143 8.93 3.16 3.23
N GLN A 144 8.86 4.49 3.17
CA GLN A 144 8.23 5.22 2.07
C GLN A 144 8.91 4.89 0.73
N GLU A 145 10.23 4.99 0.65
CA GLU A 145 11.00 4.67 -0.57
C GLU A 145 10.79 3.22 -1.03
N LYS A 146 10.74 2.28 -0.08
CA LYS A 146 10.46 0.86 -0.38
C LYS A 146 9.05 0.66 -0.94
N GLU A 147 8.08 1.40 -0.42
CA GLU A 147 6.71 1.34 -0.92
C GLU A 147 6.60 1.96 -2.31
N GLU A 148 7.25 3.10 -2.57
CA GLU A 148 7.33 3.73 -3.89
C GLU A 148 7.98 2.79 -4.93
N GLN A 149 9.08 2.13 -4.56
CA GLN A 149 9.72 1.15 -5.45
C GLN A 149 8.80 -0.05 -5.75
N LYS A 150 8.03 -0.52 -4.77
CA LYS A 150 7.04 -1.59 -5.00
C LYS A 150 5.95 -1.17 -5.98
N GLU A 151 5.47 0.07 -5.87
CA GLU A 151 4.48 0.60 -6.80
C GLU A 151 4.99 0.72 -8.22
N VAL A 152 6.18 1.29 -8.38
CA VAL A 152 6.82 1.38 -9.70
C VAL A 152 6.94 0.00 -10.33
N ARG A 153 7.40 -1.00 -9.56
CA ARG A 153 7.49 -2.38 -10.05
C ARG A 153 6.12 -3.00 -10.35
N ALA A 154 5.10 -2.72 -9.53
CA ALA A 154 3.75 -3.21 -9.77
C ALA A 154 3.17 -2.60 -11.05
N ARG A 155 3.34 -1.28 -11.25
CA ARG A 155 2.92 -0.60 -12.47
C ARG A 155 3.61 -1.16 -13.71
N MET A 156 4.93 -1.34 -13.67
CA MET A 156 5.67 -1.95 -14.78
C MET A 156 5.19 -3.36 -15.12
N ARG A 157 4.82 -4.15 -14.10
CA ARG A 157 4.26 -5.49 -14.32
C ARG A 157 2.89 -5.45 -14.99
N GLU A 158 2.02 -4.53 -14.56
CA GLU A 158 0.70 -4.36 -15.19
C GLU A 158 0.83 -3.85 -16.65
N GLU A 159 1.75 -2.93 -16.91
CA GLU A 159 2.06 -2.46 -18.26
C GLU A 159 2.59 -3.58 -19.15
N ALA A 160 3.50 -4.42 -18.65
CA ALA A 160 4.02 -5.59 -19.37
C ALA A 160 2.95 -6.66 -19.63
N LYS A 161 2.03 -6.87 -18.66
CA LYS A 161 0.88 -7.77 -18.86
C LYS A 161 -0.05 -7.26 -19.95
N LEU A 162 -0.41 -5.98 -19.89
CA LEU A 162 -1.26 -5.36 -20.91
C LEU A 162 -0.64 -5.48 -22.31
N ALA A 163 0.65 -5.18 -22.44
CA ALA A 163 1.35 -5.30 -23.74
C ALA A 163 1.30 -6.74 -24.27
N LYS A 164 1.43 -7.72 -23.38
CA LYS A 164 1.33 -9.15 -23.75
C LYS A 164 -0.09 -9.53 -24.16
N GLU A 165 -1.10 -9.09 -23.42
CA GLU A 165 -2.52 -9.31 -23.75
C GLU A 165 -2.86 -8.72 -25.13
N ILE A 166 -2.41 -7.49 -25.41
CA ILE A 166 -2.59 -6.83 -26.71
C ILE A 166 -1.93 -7.66 -27.82
N GLU A 167 -0.71 -8.13 -27.62
CA GLU A 167 0.00 -8.94 -28.62
C GLU A 167 -0.70 -10.29 -28.87
N GLU A 168 -1.19 -10.94 -27.81
CA GLU A 168 -1.92 -12.20 -27.92
C GLU A 168 -3.25 -12.02 -28.63
N GLU A 169 -4.02 -10.97 -28.30
CA GLU A 169 -5.29 -10.68 -28.97
C GLU A 169 -5.10 -10.29 -30.44
N ARG A 170 -4.09 -9.49 -30.79
CA ARG A 170 -3.75 -9.22 -32.18
C ARG A 170 -3.47 -10.50 -32.97
N LYS A 171 -2.65 -11.38 -32.42
CA LYS A 171 -2.33 -12.67 -33.09
C LYS A 171 -3.57 -13.55 -33.29
N LYS A 172 -4.51 -13.47 -32.37
CA LYS A 172 -5.79 -14.19 -32.45
C LYS A 172 -6.66 -13.58 -33.55
N LEU A 173 -6.83 -12.27 -33.54
CA LEU A 173 -7.62 -11.55 -34.57
C LEU A 173 -7.00 -11.71 -35.97
N GLU A 174 -5.69 -11.67 -36.12
CA GLU A 174 -5.00 -11.92 -37.40
C GLU A 174 -5.31 -13.32 -37.95
N LYS A 175 -5.31 -14.36 -37.10
CA LYS A 175 -5.65 -15.73 -37.51
C LYS A 175 -7.12 -15.84 -37.91
N GLU A 176 -8.03 -15.21 -37.16
CA GLU A 176 -9.45 -15.20 -37.49
C GLU A 176 -9.71 -14.45 -38.79
N GLN A 177 -9.11 -13.29 -38.98
CA GLN A 177 -9.18 -12.51 -40.21
C GLN A 177 -8.70 -13.33 -41.41
N GLN A 178 -7.55 -13.99 -41.30
CA GLN A 178 -7.05 -14.86 -42.35
C GLN A 178 -7.98 -16.02 -42.67
N HIS A 179 -8.60 -16.62 -41.64
CA HIS A 179 -9.57 -17.70 -41.81
C HIS A 179 -10.80 -17.23 -42.59
N TYR A 180 -11.38 -16.09 -42.23
CA TYR A 180 -12.56 -15.55 -42.88
C TYR A 180 -12.23 -15.03 -44.31
N GLN A 181 -11.07 -14.44 -44.54
CA GLN A 181 -10.62 -14.04 -45.87
C GLN A 181 -10.46 -15.24 -46.81
N ASN A 182 -9.88 -16.34 -46.31
CA ASN A 182 -9.80 -17.59 -47.11
C ASN A 182 -11.16 -18.18 -47.38
N ALA A 183 -12.10 -18.13 -46.43
CA ALA A 183 -13.47 -18.58 -46.64
C ALA A 183 -14.19 -17.72 -47.69
N LEU A 184 -13.99 -16.39 -47.64
CA LEU A 184 -14.57 -15.45 -48.58
C LEU A 184 -14.06 -15.68 -50.03
N GLN A 185 -12.74 -15.96 -50.19
CA GLN A 185 -12.20 -16.33 -51.47
C GLN A 185 -12.83 -17.58 -52.05
N ARG A 186 -13.05 -18.61 -51.23
CA ARG A 186 -13.75 -19.85 -51.65
C ARG A 186 -15.19 -19.60 -52.05
N ILE A 187 -15.92 -18.79 -51.28
CA ILE A 187 -17.32 -18.43 -51.60
C ILE A 187 -17.38 -17.62 -52.87
N ASN A 188 -16.48 -16.69 -53.12
CA ASN A 188 -16.45 -15.92 -54.35
C ASN A 188 -16.21 -16.85 -55.61
N ALA A 189 -15.30 -17.82 -55.48
CA ALA A 189 -15.09 -18.82 -56.57
C ALA A 189 -16.35 -19.71 -56.78
N GLN A 190 -17.05 -20.05 -55.71
CA GLN A 190 -18.32 -20.79 -55.84
C GLN A 190 -19.41 -19.95 -56.49
N LEU A 191 -19.48 -18.64 -56.21
CA LEU A 191 -20.46 -17.72 -56.78
C LEU A 191 -20.25 -17.56 -58.29
N GLU A 192 -19.02 -17.57 -58.77
CA GLU A 192 -18.70 -17.52 -60.20
C GLU A 192 -19.11 -18.77 -60.93
N ALA A 193 -19.14 -19.93 -60.26
CA ALA A 193 -19.53 -21.22 -60.84
C ALA A 193 -20.98 -21.62 -60.59
N ALA A 194 -21.74 -20.83 -59.82
CA ALA A 194 -23.08 -21.19 -59.35
C ALA A 194 -24.18 -21.00 -60.39
N SER A 195 -25.21 -21.86 -60.32
CA SER A 195 -26.45 -21.69 -61.06
C SER A 195 -27.30 -20.56 -60.43
N ASP A 196 -28.26 -19.99 -61.22
CA ASP A 196 -29.12 -18.91 -60.74
C ASP A 196 -29.95 -19.32 -59.51
N ALA A 197 -30.26 -20.61 -59.36
CA ALA A 197 -31.01 -21.13 -58.21
C ALA A 197 -30.19 -21.16 -56.91
N ASP A 198 -28.88 -21.34 -56.98
CA ASP A 198 -27.98 -21.46 -55.81
C ASP A 198 -27.37 -20.12 -55.40
N ARG A 199 -27.40 -19.14 -56.29
CA ARG A 199 -26.77 -17.83 -56.08
C ARG A 199 -27.22 -17.11 -54.83
N ALA A 200 -28.54 -17.08 -54.58
CA ALA A 200 -29.11 -16.38 -53.44
C ALA A 200 -28.58 -16.92 -52.09
N ALA A 201 -28.48 -18.25 -51.96
CA ALA A 201 -27.95 -18.88 -50.75
C ALA A 201 -26.42 -18.65 -50.55
N ILE A 202 -25.68 -18.55 -51.66
CA ILE A 202 -24.23 -18.26 -51.62
C ILE A 202 -23.96 -16.78 -51.29
N GLU A 203 -24.81 -15.87 -51.81
CA GLU A 203 -24.75 -14.43 -51.47
C GLU A 203 -25.07 -14.16 -50.00
N GLU A 204 -26.04 -14.87 -49.42
CA GLU A 204 -26.33 -14.78 -47.98
C GLU A 204 -25.11 -15.19 -47.14
N LYS A 205 -24.48 -16.33 -47.43
CA LYS A 205 -23.26 -16.76 -46.76
C LYS A 205 -22.10 -15.78 -46.95
N LYS A 206 -21.96 -15.16 -48.12
CA LYS A 206 -20.97 -14.12 -48.37
C LYS A 206 -21.23 -12.90 -47.48
N ALA A 207 -22.47 -12.47 -47.35
CA ALA A 207 -22.83 -11.35 -46.50
C ALA A 207 -22.50 -11.61 -45.01
N GLU A 208 -22.76 -12.85 -44.53
CA GLU A 208 -22.37 -13.25 -43.18
C GLU A 208 -20.84 -13.16 -42.95
N LEU A 209 -20.05 -13.66 -43.91
CA LEU A 209 -18.57 -13.61 -43.81
C LEU A 209 -18.04 -12.17 -43.83
N VAL A 210 -18.62 -11.29 -44.65
CA VAL A 210 -18.30 -9.87 -44.69
C VAL A 210 -18.62 -9.21 -43.34
N ALA A 211 -19.80 -9.50 -42.78
CA ALA A 211 -20.17 -8.99 -41.47
C ALA A 211 -19.22 -9.44 -40.34
N GLN A 212 -18.69 -10.67 -40.41
CA GLN A 212 -17.68 -11.15 -39.47
C GLN A 212 -16.33 -10.42 -39.64
N LEU A 213 -15.90 -10.17 -40.89
CA LEU A 213 -14.67 -9.38 -41.13
C LEU A 213 -14.82 -7.95 -40.64
N ASP A 214 -15.96 -7.30 -40.88
CA ASP A 214 -16.23 -5.95 -40.35
C ASP A 214 -16.22 -5.90 -38.82
N LYS A 215 -16.61 -6.98 -38.15
CA LYS A 215 -16.55 -7.11 -36.71
C LYS A 215 -15.09 -7.21 -36.23
N ILE A 216 -14.30 -8.06 -36.89
CA ILE A 216 -12.87 -8.22 -36.57
C ILE A 216 -12.11 -6.90 -36.79
N ASP A 217 -12.42 -6.15 -37.86
CA ASP A 217 -11.75 -4.85 -38.10
C ASP A 217 -12.09 -3.83 -37.00
N LYS A 218 -13.31 -3.87 -36.43
CA LYS A 218 -13.66 -3.05 -35.26
C LYS A 218 -12.89 -3.50 -34.00
N GLU A 219 -12.75 -4.80 -33.78
CA GLU A 219 -11.99 -5.34 -32.67
C GLU A 219 -10.50 -4.95 -32.77
N PHE A 220 -9.92 -4.96 -33.97
CA PHE A 220 -8.58 -4.40 -34.20
C PHE A 220 -8.49 -2.91 -33.85
N ALA A 221 -9.46 -2.12 -34.30
CA ALA A 221 -9.48 -0.69 -34.00
C ALA A 221 -9.59 -0.43 -32.47
N ASP A 222 -10.34 -1.25 -31.73
CA ASP A 222 -10.44 -1.16 -30.28
C ASP A 222 -9.12 -1.54 -29.58
N VAL A 223 -8.42 -2.57 -30.06
CA VAL A 223 -7.09 -2.96 -29.54
C VAL A 223 -6.07 -1.86 -29.79
N ASP A 224 -6.03 -1.31 -31.02
CA ASP A 224 -5.14 -0.20 -31.39
C ASP A 224 -5.42 1.05 -30.58
N TYR A 225 -6.72 1.36 -30.35
CA TYR A 225 -7.12 2.46 -29.48
C TYR A 225 -6.63 2.29 -28.04
N ARG A 226 -6.72 1.08 -27.48
CA ARG A 226 -6.26 0.75 -26.14
C ARG A 226 -4.73 0.86 -26.00
N GLU A 227 -3.99 0.43 -27.03
CA GLU A 227 -2.52 0.59 -27.10
C GLU A 227 -2.12 2.06 -27.14
N ALA A 228 -2.77 2.85 -28.01
CA ALA A 228 -2.48 4.27 -28.18
C ALA A 228 -2.89 5.12 -26.97
N ASN A 229 -3.99 4.75 -26.28
CA ASN A 229 -4.55 5.52 -25.18
C ASN A 229 -4.23 4.88 -23.81
N GLN A 230 -3.07 5.19 -23.25
CA GLN A 230 -2.62 4.68 -21.95
C GLN A 230 -3.48 5.12 -20.75
N ARG A 231 -4.41 6.06 -20.92
CA ARG A 231 -5.36 6.47 -19.87
C ARG A 231 -6.68 5.71 -19.91
N ALA A 232 -6.98 5.04 -21.01
CA ALA A 232 -8.18 4.24 -21.14
C ALA A 232 -8.09 2.97 -20.28
N GLY A 233 -9.21 2.63 -19.63
CA GLY A 233 -9.27 1.46 -18.76
C GLY A 233 -10.63 1.29 -18.11
N TYR A 234 -10.71 0.36 -17.19
CA TYR A 234 -11.91 0.09 -16.40
C TYR A 234 -11.72 0.52 -14.96
N VAL A 235 -12.71 1.22 -14.41
CA VAL A 235 -12.83 1.44 -12.97
C VAL A 235 -13.80 0.41 -12.43
N TYR A 236 -13.38 -0.35 -11.43
CA TYR A 236 -14.18 -1.38 -10.80
C TYR A 236 -14.59 -1.00 -9.39
N VAL A 237 -15.82 -1.38 -9.02
CA VAL A 237 -16.35 -1.31 -7.67
C VAL A 237 -16.67 -2.73 -7.22
N ILE A 238 -15.93 -3.24 -6.25
CA ILE A 238 -16.03 -4.62 -5.80
C ILE A 238 -16.17 -4.69 -4.27
N SER A 239 -16.85 -5.72 -3.77
CA SER A 239 -16.95 -6.00 -2.34
C SER A 239 -16.58 -7.44 -2.00
N ASN A 240 -16.31 -7.69 -0.73
CA ASN A 240 -16.16 -9.04 -0.18
C ASN A 240 -16.76 -9.05 1.22
N ILE A 241 -18.07 -9.31 1.28
CA ILE A 241 -18.86 -9.26 2.51
C ILE A 241 -18.32 -10.26 3.55
N GLY A 242 -17.87 -11.42 3.10
CA GLY A 242 -17.34 -12.46 3.99
C GLY A 242 -16.00 -12.11 4.65
N ALA A 243 -15.20 -11.24 4.02
CA ALA A 243 -13.90 -10.82 4.53
C ALA A 243 -13.94 -9.48 5.28
N PHE A 244 -14.73 -8.51 4.79
CA PHE A 244 -14.69 -7.13 5.27
C PHE A 244 -16.02 -6.63 5.85
N GLY A 245 -17.11 -7.40 5.74
CA GLY A 245 -18.44 -6.99 6.16
C GLY A 245 -19.21 -6.21 5.09
N GLU A 246 -20.40 -5.76 5.46
CA GLU A 246 -21.28 -4.96 4.60
C GLU A 246 -20.78 -3.52 4.46
N ASN A 247 -21.13 -2.85 3.36
CA ASN A 247 -20.77 -1.47 3.06
C ASN A 247 -19.25 -1.18 2.99
N VAL A 248 -18.43 -2.20 2.75
CA VAL A 248 -17.02 -2.03 2.47
C VAL A 248 -16.74 -2.36 1.02
N TYR A 249 -16.40 -1.34 0.24
CA TYR A 249 -16.10 -1.47 -1.18
C TYR A 249 -14.65 -1.13 -1.47
N LYS A 250 -14.04 -1.91 -2.37
CA LYS A 250 -12.79 -1.55 -3.00
C LYS A 250 -13.11 -0.90 -4.34
N ILE A 251 -12.52 0.28 -4.52
CA ILE A 251 -12.60 1.05 -5.78
C ILE A 251 -11.18 1.13 -6.34
N GLY A 252 -11.00 0.69 -7.57
CA GLY A 252 -9.72 0.72 -8.24
C GLY A 252 -9.87 0.66 -9.74
N MET A 253 -8.75 0.76 -10.46
CA MET A 253 -8.76 0.67 -11.93
C MET A 253 -7.87 -0.45 -12.46
N THR A 254 -8.15 -0.85 -13.69
CA THR A 254 -7.28 -1.73 -14.48
C THR A 254 -7.25 -1.28 -15.95
N ARG A 255 -6.12 -1.51 -16.60
CA ARG A 255 -5.98 -1.26 -18.04
C ARG A 255 -6.09 -2.55 -18.88
N ARG A 256 -6.26 -3.70 -18.22
CA ARG A 256 -6.36 -4.98 -18.92
C ARG A 256 -7.51 -4.99 -19.94
N LEU A 257 -7.35 -5.78 -20.98
CA LEU A 257 -8.42 -5.98 -21.96
C LEU A 257 -9.61 -6.68 -21.31
N ASP A 258 -9.35 -7.73 -20.52
CA ASP A 258 -10.34 -8.34 -19.65
C ASP A 258 -10.16 -7.81 -18.19
N PRO A 259 -11.08 -6.95 -17.71
CA PRO A 259 -11.00 -6.42 -16.36
C PRO A 259 -11.37 -7.46 -15.28
N GLN A 260 -12.07 -8.54 -15.62
CA GLN A 260 -12.44 -9.60 -14.68
C GLN A 260 -11.21 -10.34 -14.15
N ASP A 261 -10.23 -10.62 -15.01
CA ASP A 261 -8.96 -11.22 -14.62
C ASP A 261 -8.27 -10.46 -13.48
N ARG A 262 -8.41 -9.12 -13.47
CA ARG A 262 -7.86 -8.31 -12.39
C ARG A 262 -8.59 -8.52 -11.08
N VAL A 263 -9.89 -8.62 -11.10
CA VAL A 263 -10.72 -8.85 -9.92
C VAL A 263 -10.44 -10.25 -9.34
N ASP A 264 -10.32 -11.25 -10.20
CA ASP A 264 -10.02 -12.63 -9.82
C ASP A 264 -8.63 -12.72 -9.15
N GLU A 265 -7.60 -12.11 -9.73
CA GLU A 265 -6.27 -12.03 -9.09
C GLU A 265 -6.29 -11.36 -7.70
N LEU A 266 -7.17 -10.36 -7.49
CA LEU A 266 -7.31 -9.73 -6.19
C LEU A 266 -7.96 -10.68 -5.17
N GLY A 267 -8.84 -11.57 -5.62
CA GLY A 267 -9.49 -12.60 -4.80
C GLY A 267 -8.58 -13.77 -4.44
N ASP A 268 -7.66 -14.16 -5.33
CA ASP A 268 -6.81 -15.35 -5.13
C ASP A 268 -5.73 -15.18 -4.05
N ALA A 269 -5.26 -13.96 -3.82
CA ALA A 269 -3.97 -13.76 -3.16
C ALA A 269 -4.00 -13.77 -1.62
N SER A 270 -5.11 -13.37 -0.95
CA SER A 270 -5.06 -13.18 0.52
C SER A 270 -6.42 -13.06 1.20
N VAL A 271 -7.52 -13.25 0.50
CA VAL A 271 -8.87 -13.15 1.06
C VAL A 271 -9.56 -14.52 1.04
N PRO A 272 -10.39 -14.83 2.04
CA PRO A 272 -11.01 -16.15 2.18
C PRO A 272 -12.12 -16.43 1.16
N PHE A 273 -12.59 -15.40 0.44
CA PHE A 273 -13.68 -15.49 -0.54
C PHE A 273 -13.34 -14.57 -1.72
N ASN A 274 -13.89 -14.88 -2.89
CA ASN A 274 -13.78 -14.05 -4.08
C ASN A 274 -14.48 -12.71 -3.90
N PHE A 275 -14.08 -11.72 -4.69
CA PHE A 275 -14.76 -10.43 -4.73
C PHE A 275 -16.02 -10.51 -5.61
N ASP A 276 -17.07 -9.86 -5.16
CA ASP A 276 -18.28 -9.60 -5.94
C ASP A 276 -18.14 -8.27 -6.68
N VAL A 277 -18.43 -8.26 -7.98
CA VAL A 277 -18.38 -7.05 -8.82
C VAL A 277 -19.74 -6.35 -8.80
N HIS A 278 -19.74 -5.08 -8.37
CA HIS A 278 -20.92 -4.22 -8.38
C HIS A 278 -20.99 -3.32 -9.61
N ALA A 279 -19.86 -2.85 -10.08
CA ALA A 279 -19.77 -2.08 -11.32
C ALA A 279 -18.40 -2.27 -11.99
N MET A 280 -18.43 -2.27 -13.34
CA MET A 280 -17.26 -2.29 -14.20
C MET A 280 -17.44 -1.21 -15.26
N ILE A 281 -16.69 -0.12 -15.16
CA ILE A 281 -16.93 1.13 -15.89
C ILE A 281 -15.76 1.39 -16.83
N PHE A 282 -15.96 1.27 -18.13
CA PHE A 282 -14.95 1.69 -19.10
C PHE A 282 -14.91 3.21 -19.21
N SER A 283 -13.72 3.79 -19.03
CA SER A 283 -13.47 5.23 -19.18
C SER A 283 -12.25 5.47 -20.05
N ASN A 284 -12.32 6.50 -20.90
CA ASN A 284 -11.17 6.98 -21.68
C ASN A 284 -10.10 7.65 -20.79
N ASP A 285 -10.49 8.03 -19.56
CA ASP A 285 -9.60 8.53 -18.53
C ASP A 285 -9.94 7.86 -17.19
N ALA A 286 -9.63 6.58 -17.09
CA ALA A 286 -9.89 5.78 -15.89
C ALA A 286 -9.16 6.33 -14.64
N PRO A 287 -7.90 6.81 -14.71
CA PRO A 287 -7.25 7.43 -13.57
C PRO A 287 -7.98 8.67 -13.03
N LYS A 288 -8.59 9.48 -13.90
CA LYS A 288 -9.37 10.64 -13.48
C LYS A 288 -10.64 10.25 -12.73
N LEU A 289 -11.36 9.25 -13.25
CA LEU A 289 -12.58 8.76 -12.60
C LEU A 289 -12.29 8.08 -11.26
N GLU A 290 -11.25 7.25 -11.21
CA GLU A 290 -10.78 6.63 -9.96
C GLU A 290 -10.39 7.69 -8.92
N ALA A 291 -9.60 8.70 -9.30
CA ALA A 291 -9.20 9.79 -8.42
C ALA A 291 -10.40 10.60 -7.90
N ALA A 292 -11.42 10.84 -8.72
CA ALA A 292 -12.64 11.53 -8.31
C ALA A 292 -13.38 10.74 -7.20
N LEU A 293 -13.52 9.42 -7.37
CA LEU A 293 -14.12 8.53 -6.38
C LEU A 293 -13.29 8.48 -5.08
N HIS A 294 -11.98 8.33 -5.19
CA HIS A 294 -11.08 8.30 -4.04
C HIS A 294 -11.10 9.62 -3.25
N ASN A 295 -11.19 10.76 -3.94
CA ASN A 295 -11.28 12.06 -3.29
C ASN A 295 -12.63 12.27 -2.60
N ALA A 296 -13.73 11.84 -3.23
CA ALA A 296 -15.07 11.93 -2.64
C ALA A 296 -15.19 11.14 -1.33
N PHE A 297 -14.44 10.05 -1.19
CA PHE A 297 -14.49 9.16 -0.01
C PHE A 297 -13.20 9.16 0.82
N ALA A 298 -12.38 10.20 0.71
CA ALA A 298 -11.08 10.26 1.37
C ALA A 298 -11.16 10.16 2.90
N ASP A 299 -12.23 10.70 3.50
CA ASP A 299 -12.53 10.66 4.94
C ASP A 299 -13.15 9.34 5.41
N ARG A 300 -13.53 8.45 4.49
CA ARG A 300 -14.17 7.16 4.76
C ARG A 300 -13.32 5.95 4.41
N LYS A 301 -12.03 6.16 4.22
CA LYS A 301 -11.08 5.06 4.02
C LYS A 301 -11.08 4.11 5.22
N LEU A 302 -11.03 2.81 4.96
CA LEU A 302 -10.91 1.80 6.02
C LEU A 302 -9.54 1.87 6.71
N ASN A 303 -8.51 2.26 5.98
CA ASN A 303 -7.13 2.37 6.49
C ASN A 303 -6.57 3.78 6.28
N PHE A 304 -6.50 4.55 7.37
CA PHE A 304 -5.91 5.89 7.37
C PHE A 304 -4.38 5.90 7.49
N VAL A 305 -3.78 4.80 7.94
CA VAL A 305 -2.33 4.67 8.08
C VAL A 305 -1.68 4.39 6.73
N ASN A 306 -2.26 3.48 5.95
CA ASN A 306 -1.84 3.22 4.58
C ASN A 306 -2.91 3.71 3.61
N GLN A 307 -2.79 4.95 3.18
CA GLN A 307 -3.74 5.62 2.29
C GLN A 307 -3.86 4.95 0.90
N ARG A 308 -2.93 4.06 0.56
CA ARG A 308 -2.90 3.29 -0.69
C ARG A 308 -3.83 2.06 -0.66
N ARG A 309 -4.44 1.77 0.51
CA ARG A 309 -5.48 0.75 0.62
C ARG A 309 -6.81 1.38 0.21
N GLU A 310 -7.29 1.01 -0.96
CA GLU A 310 -8.42 1.59 -1.68
C GLU A 310 -9.76 0.96 -1.25
N PHE A 311 -9.92 0.72 0.05
CA PHE A 311 -11.15 0.23 0.67
C PHE A 311 -11.85 1.36 1.41
N PHE A 312 -13.15 1.49 1.17
CA PHE A 312 -13.97 2.58 1.68
C PHE A 312 -15.22 2.02 2.38
N ASN A 313 -15.57 2.61 3.52
CA ASN A 313 -16.82 2.31 4.23
C ASN A 313 -17.89 3.31 3.79
N VAL A 314 -18.63 2.95 2.75
CA VAL A 314 -19.62 3.80 2.07
C VAL A 314 -20.79 2.93 1.59
N SER A 315 -21.93 3.54 1.29
CA SER A 315 -23.03 2.82 0.64
C SER A 315 -22.86 2.77 -0.88
N LEU A 316 -23.46 1.76 -1.52
CA LEU A 316 -23.42 1.65 -2.98
C LEU A 316 -24.13 2.85 -3.64
N ASP A 317 -25.19 3.39 -3.01
CA ASP A 317 -25.92 4.54 -3.53
C ASP A 317 -25.09 5.83 -3.54
N GLU A 318 -24.24 6.03 -2.53
CA GLU A 318 -23.29 7.14 -2.53
C GLU A 318 -22.26 7.00 -3.66
N ILE A 319 -21.78 5.77 -3.91
CA ILE A 319 -20.86 5.50 -5.04
C ILE A 319 -21.54 5.80 -6.37
N LYS A 320 -22.79 5.34 -6.56
CA LYS A 320 -23.60 5.63 -7.76
C LYS A 320 -23.72 7.12 -8.01
N GLN A 321 -23.99 7.90 -6.95
CA GLN A 321 -24.16 9.34 -7.09
C GLN A 321 -22.86 10.01 -7.54
N VAL A 322 -21.72 9.68 -6.93
CA VAL A 322 -20.43 10.25 -7.33
C VAL A 322 -20.05 9.85 -8.77
N ILE A 323 -20.36 8.61 -9.19
CA ILE A 323 -20.13 8.17 -10.57
C ILE A 323 -21.00 8.98 -11.52
N LYS A 324 -22.29 9.17 -11.22
CA LYS A 324 -23.20 9.97 -12.03
C LYS A 324 -22.74 11.42 -12.20
N ASP A 325 -22.14 12.00 -11.17
CA ASP A 325 -21.65 13.38 -11.18
C ASP A 325 -20.35 13.55 -11.97
N ASN A 326 -19.58 12.47 -12.16
CA ASN A 326 -18.25 12.49 -12.80
C ASN A 326 -18.13 11.69 -14.10
N TYR A 327 -19.21 11.03 -14.52
CA TYR A 327 -19.23 10.16 -15.70
C TYR A 327 -20.53 10.30 -16.48
N ASP A 328 -20.42 10.64 -17.76
CA ASP A 328 -21.57 11.04 -18.60
C ASP A 328 -22.40 9.88 -19.16
N LYS A 329 -21.94 8.63 -19.00
CA LYS A 329 -22.63 7.46 -19.53
C LYS A 329 -23.39 6.73 -18.42
N SER A 330 -24.47 6.04 -18.80
CA SER A 330 -25.19 5.15 -17.88
C SER A 330 -24.31 3.97 -17.47
N VAL A 331 -24.33 3.64 -16.18
CA VAL A 331 -23.57 2.52 -15.61
C VAL A 331 -24.56 1.53 -15.01
N GLU A 332 -24.38 0.27 -15.33
CA GLU A 332 -25.14 -0.82 -14.70
C GLU A 332 -24.50 -1.20 -13.38
N PHE A 333 -25.32 -1.33 -12.35
CA PHE A 333 -24.89 -1.74 -11.01
C PHE A 333 -25.57 -3.04 -10.58
N VAL A 334 -24.78 -3.96 -10.05
CA VAL A 334 -25.27 -5.12 -9.33
C VAL A 334 -25.42 -4.73 -7.85
N GLU A 335 -26.67 -4.53 -7.42
CA GLU A 335 -26.97 -4.03 -6.06
C GLU A 335 -26.67 -5.05 -4.97
N LEU A 336 -27.00 -6.30 -5.21
CA LEU A 336 -26.80 -7.38 -4.23
C LEU A 336 -25.56 -8.20 -4.59
N ALA A 337 -24.59 -8.18 -3.71
CA ALA A 337 -23.46 -9.10 -3.81
C ALA A 337 -23.95 -10.55 -3.74
N PRO A 338 -23.67 -11.38 -4.73
CA PRO A 338 -24.00 -12.81 -4.70
C PRO A 338 -23.41 -13.50 -3.48
N ALA A 339 -22.15 -13.21 -3.16
CA ALA A 339 -21.39 -13.75 -2.04
C ALA A 339 -21.58 -15.28 -1.86
N GLU A 340 -21.59 -16.01 -2.98
CA GLU A 340 -22.01 -17.42 -3.04
C GLU A 340 -21.19 -18.30 -2.08
N GLN A 341 -19.88 -18.24 -2.17
CA GLN A 341 -18.97 -19.03 -1.33
C GLN A 341 -19.14 -18.70 0.16
N TYR A 342 -19.35 -17.44 0.51
CA TYR A 342 -19.56 -17.01 1.88
C TYR A 342 -20.89 -17.54 2.43
N ARG A 343 -21.98 -17.38 1.67
CA ARG A 343 -23.32 -17.86 2.06
C ARG A 343 -23.38 -19.38 2.17
N GLU A 344 -22.71 -20.09 1.28
CA GLU A 344 -22.58 -21.54 1.34
C GLU A 344 -21.77 -21.99 2.57
N SER A 345 -20.65 -21.33 2.83
CA SER A 345 -19.83 -21.57 4.02
C SER A 345 -20.61 -21.37 5.32
N LEU A 346 -21.51 -20.37 5.39
CA LEU A 346 -22.37 -20.16 6.54
C LEU A 346 -23.36 -21.32 6.71
N LYS A 347 -24.01 -21.79 5.63
CA LYS A 347 -24.93 -22.93 5.65
C LYS A 347 -24.24 -24.19 6.16
N LEU A 348 -23.03 -24.46 5.66
CA LEU A 348 -22.22 -25.61 6.11
C LEU A 348 -21.84 -25.51 7.59
N LYS A 349 -21.45 -24.35 8.08
CA LYS A 349 -21.16 -24.11 9.51
C LYS A 349 -22.39 -24.34 10.40
N GLU A 350 -23.56 -23.92 9.97
CA GLU A 350 -24.82 -24.18 10.71
C GLU A 350 -25.17 -25.66 10.73
N GLN A 351 -24.99 -26.37 9.64
CA GLN A 351 -25.19 -27.83 9.58
C GLN A 351 -24.22 -28.59 10.51
N MET A 352 -22.94 -28.16 10.53
CA MET A 352 -21.95 -28.75 11.46
C MET A 352 -22.34 -28.52 12.93
N LYS A 353 -22.75 -27.29 13.28
CA LYS A 353 -23.24 -27.01 14.65
C LYS A 353 -24.43 -27.87 15.05
N LYS A 354 -25.39 -28.07 14.16
CA LYS A 354 -26.56 -28.95 14.41
C LYS A 354 -26.16 -30.44 14.56
N LYS A 355 -25.07 -30.87 13.92
CA LYS A 355 -24.55 -32.27 14.08
C LYS A 355 -23.76 -32.45 15.36
N CYS A 356 -23.11 -31.42 15.91
CA CYS A 356 -22.38 -31.49 17.18
C CYS A 356 -23.27 -31.40 18.42
N ILE A 357 -24.55 -31.01 18.27
CA ILE A 357 -25.52 -30.90 19.37
C ILE A 357 -26.40 -32.17 19.50
N LYS A 358 -26.29 -33.08 18.52
CA LYS A 358 -26.89 -34.42 18.61
C LYS A 358 -25.85 -35.46 19.05
#